data_5bfd2a4c48a54f68e92586514b6b519d
#
_entry.id   5bfd2a4c48a54f68e92586514b6b519d
#
_cell.length_a   1.000
_cell.length_b   1.000
_cell.length_c   1.000
_cell.angle_alpha   90.00
_cell.angle_beta   90.00
_cell.angle_gamma   90.00
#
_symmetry.space_group_name_H-M   'P 1'
#
loop_
_entity.id
_entity.type
_entity.pdbx_description
1 polymer ?
#
loop_
_entity_poly.entity_id
_entity_poly.type
_entity_poly.pdbx_seq_one_letter_code
_entity_poly.pdbx_strand_id
1 'polypeptide(L)'
;MAPLRLLTAAALMIPLLAACERKETPLAATPPPSITSHVRPLDSDVLIIDGKHVRLANAYGPESLLHARCWAESLASDHAAEYVKELIDHARSYEFKPNGKTDEYNRAYGLVTIDGADLGDILYAQGLAARPTDPRFDWCSPISQKMEGAPKISALISATP
;
A
#
# COMPACT_ATOMS: atom_id res chain seq x y z
N MET A 1 18.49 -98.37 3.32
CA MET A 1 17.31 -97.91 2.57
C MET A 1 16.76 -96.68 3.27
N ALA A 2 17.07 -95.48 2.80
CA ALA A 2 16.57 -94.23 3.34
C ALA A 2 15.99 -93.38 2.21
N PRO A 3 14.78 -92.91 2.30
CA PRO A 3 14.18 -92.11 1.21
C PRO A 3 14.63 -90.65 1.33
N LEU A 4 15.05 -90.14 0.18
CA LEU A 4 15.36 -88.75 -0.13
C LEU A 4 14.15 -87.86 0.00
N ARG A 5 14.18 -86.90 0.91
CA ARG A 5 13.13 -85.87 1.02
C ARG A 5 13.48 -84.67 0.18
N LEU A 6 12.68 -84.41 -0.84
CA LEU A 6 12.68 -83.25 -1.67
C LEU A 6 12.17 -82.03 -0.84
N LEU A 7 12.96 -81.00 -0.64
CA LEU A 7 12.58 -79.73 -0.11
C LEU A 7 12.22 -78.77 -1.27
N THR A 8 10.94 -78.52 -1.42
CA THR A 8 10.45 -77.51 -2.34
C THR A 8 10.54 -76.10 -1.67
N ALA A 9 11.41 -75.30 -2.20
CA ALA A 9 11.52 -73.90 -1.82
C ALA A 9 10.41 -73.06 -2.50
N ALA A 10 9.46 -72.60 -1.68
CA ALA A 10 8.46 -71.66 -2.15
C ALA A 10 9.03 -70.25 -2.13
N ALA A 11 9.24 -69.69 -3.30
CA ALA A 11 9.64 -68.28 -3.44
C ALA A 11 8.44 -67.38 -3.21
N LEU A 12 8.49 -66.63 -2.12
CA LEU A 12 7.49 -65.60 -1.79
C LEU A 12 7.79 -64.32 -2.62
N MET A 13 7.06 -64.11 -3.68
CA MET A 13 7.09 -62.84 -4.42
C MET A 13 6.28 -61.80 -3.63
N ILE A 14 6.95 -60.82 -3.00
CA ILE A 14 6.36 -59.68 -2.37
C ILE A 14 6.17 -58.60 -3.46
N PRO A 15 4.94 -58.18 -3.77
CA PRO A 15 4.73 -57.05 -4.67
C PRO A 15 5.17 -55.74 -3.98
N LEU A 16 6.15 -55.05 -4.52
CA LEU A 16 6.51 -53.68 -4.14
C LEU A 16 5.38 -52.75 -4.56
N LEU A 17 4.46 -52.46 -3.64
CA LEU A 17 3.53 -51.38 -3.79
C LEU A 17 4.32 -50.06 -3.68
N ALA A 18 4.65 -49.46 -4.83
CA ALA A 18 5.15 -48.10 -4.90
C ALA A 18 4.00 -47.16 -4.44
N ALA A 19 4.06 -46.75 -3.18
CA ALA A 19 3.23 -45.68 -2.67
C ALA A 19 3.66 -44.38 -3.39
N CYS A 20 2.89 -43.93 -4.37
CA CYS A 20 2.98 -42.56 -4.86
C CYS A 20 2.55 -41.63 -3.74
N GLU A 21 3.54 -41.15 -2.98
CA GLU A 21 3.32 -39.98 -2.10
C GLU A 21 2.94 -38.80 -2.97
N ARG A 22 1.63 -38.53 -3.01
CA ARG A 22 1.09 -37.31 -3.60
C ARG A 22 1.59 -36.15 -2.70
N LYS A 23 2.66 -35.50 -3.13
CA LYS A 23 3.16 -34.26 -2.53
C LYS A 23 2.02 -33.26 -2.58
N GLU A 24 1.33 -33.07 -1.47
CA GLU A 24 0.30 -32.03 -1.36
C GLU A 24 1.00 -30.69 -1.58
N THR A 25 0.76 -30.07 -2.72
CA THR A 25 1.17 -28.69 -2.97
C THR A 25 0.46 -27.85 -1.92
N PRO A 26 1.16 -27.04 -1.10
CA PRO A 26 0.51 -26.17 -0.14
C PRO A 26 -0.52 -25.34 -0.89
N LEU A 27 -1.77 -25.40 -0.45
CA LEU A 27 -2.83 -24.54 -0.97
C LEU A 27 -2.31 -23.10 -0.87
N ALA A 28 -2.16 -22.44 -2.01
CA ALA A 28 -1.73 -21.05 -2.04
C ALA A 28 -2.63 -20.28 -1.07
N ALA A 29 -2.02 -19.68 -0.04
CA ALA A 29 -2.76 -18.90 0.93
C ALA A 29 -3.58 -17.86 0.17
N THR A 30 -4.89 -17.82 0.40
CA THR A 30 -5.76 -16.79 -0.18
C THR A 30 -5.15 -15.43 0.15
N PRO A 31 -4.86 -14.59 -0.85
CA PRO A 31 -4.31 -13.27 -0.57
C PRO A 31 -5.25 -12.55 0.41
N PRO A 32 -4.71 -11.80 1.38
CA PRO A 32 -5.54 -11.04 2.31
C PRO A 32 -6.45 -10.10 1.53
N PRO A 33 -7.66 -9.83 2.03
CA PRO A 33 -8.59 -8.92 1.37
C PRO A 33 -7.92 -7.55 1.18
N SER A 34 -7.94 -7.06 -0.06
CA SER A 34 -7.45 -5.72 -0.39
C SER A 34 -8.53 -4.69 -0.08
N ILE A 35 -8.13 -3.53 0.41
CA ILE A 35 -9.04 -2.40 0.69
C ILE A 35 -9.35 -1.57 -0.56
N THR A 36 -8.79 -1.89 -1.71
CA THR A 36 -8.91 -1.11 -2.97
C THR A 36 -10.33 -0.95 -3.48
N SER A 37 -11.25 -1.80 -3.08
CA SER A 37 -12.67 -1.66 -3.39
C SER A 37 -13.36 -0.56 -2.58
N HIS A 38 -12.79 -0.17 -1.46
CA HIS A 38 -13.35 0.78 -0.50
C HIS A 38 -12.61 2.12 -0.48
N VAL A 39 -11.30 2.10 -0.73
CA VAL A 39 -10.45 3.28 -0.65
C VAL A 39 -9.69 3.45 -1.96
N ARG A 40 -9.71 4.67 -2.50
CA ARG A 40 -8.89 5.05 -3.65
C ARG A 40 -8.48 6.51 -3.58
N PRO A 41 -7.29 6.88 -4.02
CA PRO A 41 -6.91 8.28 -4.12
C PRO A 41 -7.72 8.96 -5.25
N LEU A 42 -8.07 10.20 -5.01
CA LEU A 42 -8.63 11.11 -6.03
C LEU A 42 -7.60 12.19 -6.35
N ASP A 43 -6.88 12.64 -5.34
CA ASP A 43 -5.82 13.64 -5.45
C ASP A 43 -4.78 13.35 -4.34
N SER A 44 -3.76 14.16 -4.21
CA SER A 44 -2.68 14.00 -3.24
C SER A 44 -3.15 13.94 -1.77
N ASP A 45 -4.17 14.72 -1.40
CA ASP A 45 -4.75 14.78 -0.05
C ASP A 45 -6.25 14.47 -0.01
N VAL A 46 -6.82 14.01 -1.12
CA VAL A 46 -8.24 13.66 -1.27
C VAL A 46 -8.39 12.21 -1.66
N LEU A 47 -9.25 11.51 -0.93
CA LEU A 47 -9.58 10.11 -1.18
C LEU A 47 -11.09 9.94 -1.40
N ILE A 48 -11.44 8.83 -2.02
CA ILE A 48 -12.80 8.30 -1.99
C ILE A 48 -12.79 7.10 -1.05
N ILE A 49 -13.56 7.19 0.02
CA ILE A 49 -13.71 6.13 1.03
C ILE A 49 -15.18 5.76 1.08
N ASP A 50 -15.50 4.48 0.76
CA ASP A 50 -16.87 3.97 0.69
C ASP A 50 -17.80 4.86 -0.15
N GLY A 51 -17.28 5.36 -1.28
CA GLY A 51 -17.99 6.23 -2.20
C GLY A 51 -18.12 7.70 -1.79
N LYS A 52 -17.55 8.10 -0.65
CA LYS A 52 -17.58 9.47 -0.14
C LYS A 52 -16.24 10.16 -0.37
N HIS A 53 -16.29 11.42 -0.77
CA HIS A 53 -15.08 12.24 -0.90
C HIS A 53 -14.64 12.72 0.49
N VAL A 54 -13.38 12.45 0.79
CA VAL A 54 -12.75 12.75 2.08
C VAL A 54 -11.47 13.53 1.82
N ARG A 55 -11.22 14.56 2.62
CA ARG A 55 -9.98 15.33 2.60
C ARG A 55 -9.22 15.15 3.91
N LEU A 56 -7.90 14.99 3.84
CA LEU A 56 -7.06 14.89 5.01
C LEU A 56 -7.12 16.20 5.83
N ALA A 57 -7.33 16.07 7.15
CA ALA A 57 -7.43 17.22 8.05
C ALA A 57 -6.07 17.71 8.55
N ASN A 58 -5.07 16.83 8.57
CA ASN A 58 -3.74 17.08 9.14
C ASN A 58 -2.62 17.21 8.11
N ALA A 59 -2.96 17.11 6.83
CA ALA A 59 -2.01 17.27 5.73
C ALA A 59 -2.71 17.92 4.53
N TYR A 60 -1.99 18.67 3.74
CA TYR A 60 -2.42 19.14 2.43
C TYR A 60 -1.30 18.86 1.42
N GLY A 61 -1.69 18.38 0.26
CA GLY A 61 -0.77 18.06 -0.81
C GLY A 61 -0.66 19.17 -1.87
N PRO A 62 0.22 18.96 -2.86
CA PRO A 62 0.25 19.79 -4.06
C PRO A 62 -1.05 19.65 -4.85
N GLU A 63 -1.44 20.71 -5.54
CA GLU A 63 -2.65 20.71 -6.35
C GLU A 63 -2.43 19.98 -7.69
N SER A 64 -3.47 19.29 -8.16
CA SER A 64 -3.44 18.59 -9.44
C SER A 64 -3.47 19.54 -10.63
N LEU A 65 -3.22 19.01 -11.84
CA LEU A 65 -3.06 19.75 -13.09
C LEU A 65 -4.06 20.89 -13.31
N LEU A 66 -5.33 20.71 -12.93
CA LEU A 66 -6.36 21.73 -13.12
C LEU A 66 -6.24 22.92 -12.19
N HIS A 67 -5.57 22.75 -11.06
CA HIS A 67 -5.44 23.76 -10.00
C HIS A 67 -3.98 24.08 -9.67
N ALA A 68 -3.03 23.31 -10.21
CA ALA A 68 -1.62 23.53 -10.00
C ALA A 68 -1.18 24.89 -10.54
N ARG A 69 -0.38 25.61 -9.74
CA ARG A 69 0.16 26.93 -10.09
C ARG A 69 1.33 26.85 -11.06
N CYS A 70 1.95 25.67 -11.15
CA CYS A 70 3.08 25.39 -12.03
C CYS A 70 3.23 23.90 -12.32
N TRP A 71 4.04 23.58 -13.32
CA TRP A 71 4.31 22.19 -13.71
C TRP A 71 4.91 21.34 -12.58
N ALA A 72 5.80 21.90 -11.75
CA ALA A 72 6.40 21.18 -10.64
C ALA A 72 5.36 20.77 -9.57
N GLU A 73 4.38 21.63 -9.29
CA GLU A 73 3.28 21.32 -8.37
C GLU A 73 2.40 20.19 -8.93
N SER A 74 2.07 20.23 -10.22
CA SER A 74 1.30 19.16 -10.88
C SER A 74 2.02 17.81 -10.80
N LEU A 75 3.32 17.76 -11.11
CA LEU A 75 4.11 16.53 -11.01
C LEU A 75 4.21 16.02 -9.58
N ALA A 76 4.34 16.92 -8.60
CA ALA A 76 4.35 16.55 -7.20
C ALA A 76 3.01 15.95 -6.76
N SER A 77 1.89 16.47 -7.27
CA SER A 77 0.55 15.92 -7.01
C SER A 77 0.40 14.52 -7.59
N ASP A 78 0.79 14.31 -8.85
CA ASP A 78 0.73 13.00 -9.49
C ASP A 78 1.56 11.97 -8.70
N HIS A 79 2.77 12.35 -8.29
CA HIS A 79 3.65 11.49 -7.49
C HIS A 79 3.07 11.17 -6.11
N ALA A 80 2.47 12.15 -5.44
CA ALA A 80 1.83 11.94 -4.16
C ALA A 80 0.61 11.01 -4.28
N ALA A 81 -0.23 11.20 -5.30
CA ALA A 81 -1.40 10.35 -5.55
C ALA A 81 -1.00 8.90 -5.88
N GLU A 82 0.07 8.71 -6.67
CA GLU A 82 0.60 7.38 -6.98
C GLU A 82 1.16 6.69 -5.73
N TYR A 83 1.87 7.41 -4.88
CA TYR A 83 2.35 6.90 -3.61
C TYR A 83 1.21 6.45 -2.69
N VAL A 84 0.14 7.26 -2.58
CA VAL A 84 -1.06 6.88 -1.82
C VAL A 84 -1.71 5.64 -2.40
N LYS A 85 -1.79 5.55 -3.74
CA LYS A 85 -2.32 4.37 -4.41
C LYS A 85 -1.51 3.12 -4.08
N GLU A 86 -0.19 3.19 -4.12
CA GLU A 86 0.69 2.08 -3.78
C GLU A 86 0.50 1.63 -2.32
N LEU A 87 0.38 2.56 -1.38
CA LEU A 87 0.06 2.24 0.01
C LEU A 87 -1.26 1.47 0.13
N ILE A 88 -2.31 1.94 -0.56
CA ILE A 88 -3.64 1.31 -0.53
C ILE A 88 -3.62 -0.07 -1.18
N ASP A 89 -2.89 -0.25 -2.28
CA ASP A 89 -2.79 -1.53 -2.99
C ASP A 89 -2.19 -2.65 -2.12
N HIS A 90 -1.33 -2.28 -1.16
CA HIS A 90 -0.68 -3.24 -0.24
C HIS A 90 -1.33 -3.31 1.14
N ALA A 91 -2.26 -2.42 1.44
CA ALA A 91 -2.89 -2.30 2.74
C ALA A 91 -3.95 -3.38 3.00
N ARG A 92 -4.15 -3.69 4.28
CA ARG A 92 -5.13 -4.66 4.78
C ARG A 92 -6.27 -4.01 5.53
N SER A 93 -6.04 -2.80 6.05
CA SER A 93 -7.04 -2.10 6.85
C SER A 93 -6.97 -0.58 6.63
N TYR A 94 -8.10 0.06 6.83
CA TYR A 94 -8.20 1.51 6.86
C TYR A 94 -9.19 1.95 7.93
N GLU A 95 -9.03 3.16 8.42
CA GLU A 95 -10.01 3.81 9.29
C GLU A 95 -10.13 5.28 8.88
N PHE A 96 -11.35 5.80 8.84
CA PHE A 96 -11.61 7.21 8.64
C PHE A 96 -12.30 7.80 9.87
N LYS A 97 -11.69 8.83 10.47
CA LYS A 97 -12.23 9.57 11.61
C LYS A 97 -12.58 11.00 11.18
N PRO A 98 -13.85 11.28 10.85
CA PRO A 98 -14.27 12.62 10.47
C PRO A 98 -14.14 13.58 11.66
N ASN A 99 -13.78 14.85 11.38
CA ASN A 99 -13.70 15.90 12.39
C ASN A 99 -14.96 16.79 12.45
N GLY A 100 -16.01 16.43 11.71
CA GLY A 100 -17.28 17.14 11.65
C GLY A 100 -17.29 18.39 10.75
N LYS A 101 -16.18 18.67 10.04
CA LYS A 101 -16.09 19.77 9.08
C LYS A 101 -16.15 19.26 7.66
N THR A 102 -16.62 20.12 6.76
CA THR A 102 -16.58 19.92 5.31
C THR A 102 -15.94 21.12 4.63
N ASP A 103 -15.38 20.92 3.44
CA ASP A 103 -14.91 22.00 2.59
C ASP A 103 -16.01 22.55 1.68
N GLU A 104 -15.65 23.51 0.82
CA GLU A 104 -16.56 24.13 -0.14
C GLU A 104 -17.12 23.17 -1.21
N TYR A 105 -16.46 22.03 -1.40
CA TYR A 105 -16.90 20.95 -2.30
C TYR A 105 -17.66 19.85 -1.57
N ASN A 106 -18.06 20.08 -0.31
CA ASN A 106 -18.74 19.13 0.55
C ASN A 106 -17.96 17.83 0.82
N ARG A 107 -16.62 17.90 0.77
CA ARG A 107 -15.75 16.80 1.17
C ARG A 107 -15.56 16.81 2.68
N ALA A 108 -15.73 15.67 3.33
CA ALA A 108 -15.56 15.57 4.77
C ALA A 108 -14.07 15.64 5.14
N TYR A 109 -13.71 16.50 6.09
CA TYR A 109 -12.36 16.49 6.67
C TYR A 109 -12.25 15.41 7.75
N GLY A 110 -11.10 14.74 7.81
CA GLY A 110 -10.79 13.80 8.88
C GLY A 110 -9.38 13.25 8.82
N LEU A 111 -9.10 12.38 9.79
CA LEU A 111 -7.88 11.58 9.80
C LEU A 111 -8.15 10.26 9.10
N VAL A 112 -7.22 9.83 8.27
CA VAL A 112 -7.24 8.53 7.60
C VAL A 112 -6.04 7.74 8.08
N THR A 113 -6.27 6.52 8.56
CA THR A 113 -5.20 5.59 8.88
C THR A 113 -5.20 4.43 7.89
N ILE A 114 -4.02 4.00 7.51
CA ILE A 114 -3.77 2.83 6.66
C ILE A 114 -2.88 1.88 7.48
N ASP A 115 -3.35 0.66 7.70
CA ASP A 115 -2.70 -0.34 8.57
C ASP A 115 -2.27 0.23 9.93
N GLY A 116 -3.10 1.10 10.50
CA GLY A 116 -2.87 1.73 11.82
C GLY A 116 -1.95 2.95 11.81
N ALA A 117 -1.34 3.31 10.69
CA ALA A 117 -0.50 4.50 10.55
C ALA A 117 -1.30 5.66 9.92
N ASP A 118 -1.13 6.87 10.43
CA ASP A 118 -1.81 8.08 9.91
C ASP A 118 -1.26 8.44 8.52
N LEU A 119 -2.15 8.52 7.53
CA LEU A 119 -1.76 8.80 6.14
C LEU A 119 -1.17 10.20 5.98
N GLY A 120 -1.70 11.21 6.68
CA GLY A 120 -1.14 12.55 6.64
C GLY A 120 0.28 12.62 7.22
N ASP A 121 0.55 11.84 8.27
CA ASP A 121 1.90 11.71 8.84
C ASP A 121 2.86 11.02 7.89
N ILE A 122 2.41 9.96 7.23
CA ILE A 122 3.20 9.26 6.22
C ILE A 122 3.55 10.22 5.07
N LEU A 123 2.57 10.92 4.50
CA LEU A 123 2.80 11.82 3.38
C LEU A 123 3.73 12.99 3.77
N TYR A 124 3.56 13.54 4.97
CA TYR A 124 4.44 14.59 5.48
C TYR A 124 5.89 14.10 5.63
N ALA A 125 6.07 12.91 6.22
CA ALA A 125 7.40 12.32 6.40
C ALA A 125 8.11 12.02 5.07
N GLN A 126 7.35 11.74 4.02
CA GLN A 126 7.88 11.52 2.66
C GLN A 126 8.07 12.84 1.88
N GLY A 127 7.70 13.99 2.44
CA GLY A 127 7.75 15.27 1.74
C GLY A 127 6.72 15.43 0.62
N LEU A 128 5.67 14.60 0.66
CA LEU A 128 4.58 14.57 -0.33
C LEU A 128 3.38 15.44 0.08
N ALA A 129 3.36 15.91 1.31
CA ALA A 129 2.37 16.84 1.84
C ALA A 129 3.00 17.79 2.85
N ALA A 130 2.34 18.91 3.11
CA ALA A 130 2.68 19.86 4.15
C ALA A 130 1.63 19.84 5.27
N ARG A 131 1.96 20.40 6.44
CA ARG A 131 1.03 20.53 7.55
C ARG A 131 0.19 21.80 7.41
N PRO A 132 -1.09 21.77 7.81
CA PRO A 132 -1.91 22.99 7.85
C PRO A 132 -1.36 24.09 8.77
N THR A 133 -0.54 23.71 9.74
CA THR A 133 0.10 24.64 10.70
C THR A 133 1.42 25.23 10.22
N ASP A 134 2.01 24.63 9.16
CA ASP A 134 3.27 25.10 8.63
C ASP A 134 3.08 26.34 7.76
N PRO A 135 4.11 27.17 7.56
CA PRO A 135 4.10 28.17 6.52
C PRO A 135 3.71 27.52 5.19
N ARG A 136 2.86 28.21 4.41
CA ARG A 136 2.35 27.65 3.15
C ARG A 136 3.53 27.19 2.28
N PHE A 137 3.61 25.89 2.06
CA PHE A 137 4.66 25.30 1.24
C PHE A 137 4.48 25.72 -0.22
N ASP A 138 5.55 26.15 -0.86
CA ASP A 138 5.53 26.55 -2.26
C ASP A 138 6.14 25.48 -3.15
N TRP A 139 5.28 24.63 -3.69
CA TRP A 139 5.65 23.55 -4.63
C TRP A 139 6.29 24.07 -5.93
N CYS A 140 6.12 25.36 -6.23
CA CYS A 140 6.66 26.01 -7.42
C CYS A 140 8.05 26.65 -7.20
N SER A 141 8.52 26.71 -5.95
CA SER A 141 9.80 27.30 -5.63
C SER A 141 10.92 26.28 -5.81
N PRO A 142 11.97 26.56 -6.57
CA PRO A 142 13.07 25.63 -6.73
C PRO A 142 13.86 25.50 -5.42
N ILE A 143 13.82 24.30 -4.82
CA ILE A 143 14.92 23.69 -4.04
C ILE A 143 15.26 24.29 -2.67
N SER A 144 14.78 25.47 -2.26
CA SER A 144 15.25 26.13 -1.03
C SER A 144 14.30 26.02 0.17
N GLN A 145 13.11 25.49 0.02
CA GLN A 145 12.19 25.38 1.14
C GLN A 145 12.52 24.12 1.97
N LYS A 146 13.10 24.35 3.12
CA LYS A 146 13.24 23.34 4.16
C LYS A 146 11.88 23.07 4.77
N MET A 147 11.32 21.93 4.49
CA MET A 147 10.32 21.34 5.39
C MET A 147 11.10 20.76 6.58
N GLU A 148 10.92 21.36 7.74
CA GLU A 148 11.60 20.90 8.95
C GLU A 148 11.02 19.52 9.29
N GLY A 149 11.87 18.47 9.21
CA GLY A 149 11.45 17.08 9.46
C GLY A 149 11.10 16.23 8.24
N ALA A 150 10.93 16.81 7.05
CA ALA A 150 10.74 16.02 5.83
C ALA A 150 12.08 15.58 5.22
N PRO A 151 12.18 14.35 4.66
CA PRO A 151 13.36 13.97 3.90
C PRO A 151 13.50 14.89 2.68
N LYS A 152 14.72 15.34 2.43
CA LYS A 152 15.00 16.21 1.27
C LYS A 152 14.60 15.47 -0.01
N ILE A 153 13.82 16.13 -0.89
CA ILE A 153 13.47 15.62 -2.22
C ILE A 153 14.71 15.15 -3.00
N SER A 154 15.88 15.78 -2.78
CA SER A 154 17.16 15.33 -3.34
C SER A 154 17.59 13.92 -2.91
N ALA A 155 17.09 13.40 -1.78
CA ALA A 155 17.37 12.04 -1.36
C ALA A 155 16.52 11.00 -2.10
N LEU A 156 15.34 11.38 -2.57
CA LEU A 156 14.45 10.50 -3.36
C LEU A 156 14.94 10.34 -4.80
N ILE A 157 15.54 11.40 -5.39
CA ILE A 157 16.09 11.35 -6.75
C ILE A 157 17.39 10.51 -6.78
N SER A 158 18.11 10.41 -5.66
CA SER A 158 19.37 9.65 -5.57
C SER A 158 19.17 8.17 -5.23
N ALA A 159 17.94 7.73 -4.93
CA ALA A 159 17.62 6.35 -4.53
C ALA A 159 17.08 5.48 -5.68
N THR A 160 17.05 5.98 -6.92
CA THR A 160 16.70 5.15 -8.08
C THR A 160 17.97 4.47 -8.60
N PRO A 161 18.02 3.12 -8.63
CA PRO A 161 19.17 2.34 -9.10
C PRO A 161 19.41 2.49 -10.60
#